data_d44ce1ada06542e7aa7d2092b08afb15
#
_entry.id   d44ce1ada06542e7aa7d2092b08afb15
#
_cell.length_a   1.000
_cell.length_b   1.000
_cell.length_c   1.000
_cell.angle_alpha   90.00
_cell.angle_beta   90.00
_cell.angle_gamma   90.00
#
_symmetry.space_group_name_H-M   'P 1'
#
loop_
_entity.id
_entity.type
_entity.pdbx_description
1 polymer ?
#
loop_
_entity_poly.entity_id
_entity_poly.type
_entity_poly.pdbx_seq_one_letter_code
_entity_poly.pdbx_strand_id
1 'polypeptide(L)'
;RRRQRQMCIRDRTTVKVVTSFAPEALYRDATGKTMIVDPGAFTRPGGAYEDGAFGPEQILCSESNLYPILVAHKRDFYDKNRDYRRGSLFTDRALYVPEVLFSRGGDVRRADVLVIAEPIRAYALENHRSERECDKALADRIETIFRVAAANGAETLIMGAFGCGRNGYPVEQVIELIQNWIAEHPGAVPNVVFAVPRMHADAFREAFGAPEPERPAPVVVAEGENDREGDDEDWRNVELPEGVTLR
;
A
#
# COMPACT_ATOMS: atom_id res chain seq x y z
N ARG A 1 26.53 14.28 -39.51
CA ARG A 1 25.27 14.69 -38.81
C ARG A 1 24.81 13.55 -37.97
N ARG A 2 25.14 13.55 -36.64
CA ARG A 2 24.59 12.62 -35.64
C ARG A 2 23.12 12.98 -35.43
N ARG A 3 22.21 12.10 -35.82
CA ARG A 3 20.82 12.13 -35.38
C ARG A 3 20.84 11.80 -33.87
N GLN A 4 20.66 12.79 -33.01
CA GLN A 4 20.23 12.59 -31.64
C GLN A 4 18.87 11.90 -31.72
N ARG A 5 18.83 10.62 -31.37
CA ARG A 5 17.56 9.94 -31.08
C ARG A 5 16.99 10.68 -29.88
N GLN A 6 15.91 11.43 -30.08
CA GLN A 6 15.03 11.80 -29.00
C GLN A 6 14.55 10.48 -28.36
N MET A 7 15.13 10.15 -27.22
CA MET A 7 14.66 9.07 -26.39
C MET A 7 13.24 9.46 -25.95
N CYS A 8 12.23 8.74 -26.43
CA CYS A 8 10.84 8.95 -26.06
C CYS A 8 10.73 8.84 -24.54
N ILE A 9 10.03 9.78 -23.95
CA ILE A 9 9.71 9.85 -22.49
C ILE A 9 9.02 8.58 -21.98
N ARG A 10 8.59 7.67 -22.86
CA ARG A 10 7.96 6.37 -22.56
C ARG A 10 8.95 5.27 -22.13
N ASP A 11 10.25 5.48 -22.20
CA ASP A 11 11.23 4.43 -21.94
C ASP A 11 11.74 4.39 -20.49
N ARG A 12 11.11 5.10 -19.56
CA ARG A 12 11.50 5.14 -18.15
C ARG A 12 10.28 4.99 -17.25
N THR A 13 10.39 4.10 -16.27
CA THR A 13 9.44 4.03 -15.15
C THR A 13 9.70 5.19 -14.19
N THR A 14 8.67 5.98 -13.91
CA THR A 14 8.71 7.03 -12.88
C THR A 14 8.29 6.42 -11.54
N VAL A 15 9.06 6.66 -10.50
CA VAL A 15 8.76 6.16 -9.16
C VAL A 15 8.45 7.32 -8.23
N LYS A 16 7.41 7.17 -7.42
CA LYS A 16 7.02 8.08 -6.35
C LYS A 16 6.86 7.33 -5.04
N VAL A 17 7.37 7.87 -3.95
CA VAL A 17 7.23 7.30 -2.61
C VAL A 17 6.39 8.24 -1.74
N VAL A 18 5.30 7.72 -1.19
CA VAL A 18 4.38 8.48 -0.34
C VAL A 18 4.11 7.73 0.97
N THR A 19 3.92 8.48 2.04
CA THR A 19 3.55 7.92 3.35
C THR A 19 2.04 8.06 3.53
N SER A 20 1.30 7.19 2.85
CA SER A 20 -0.16 7.17 2.87
C SER A 20 -0.68 5.76 2.65
N PHE A 21 -1.99 5.57 2.72
CA PHE A 21 -2.63 4.36 2.25
C PHE A 21 -2.89 4.40 0.75
N ALA A 22 -3.07 3.23 0.14
CA ALA A 22 -3.25 3.12 -1.30
C ALA A 22 -4.46 3.91 -1.84
N PRO A 23 -5.64 3.95 -1.19
CA PRO A 23 -6.74 4.79 -1.66
C PRO A 23 -6.40 6.29 -1.69
N GLU A 24 -5.67 6.80 -0.70
CA GLU A 24 -5.22 8.20 -0.72
C GLU A 24 -4.25 8.46 -1.89
N ALA A 25 -3.30 7.54 -2.11
CA ALA A 25 -2.37 7.61 -3.23
C ALA A 25 -3.10 7.57 -4.58
N LEU A 26 -4.20 6.80 -4.70
CA LEU A 26 -5.05 6.77 -5.89
C LEU A 26 -5.58 8.18 -6.22
N TYR A 27 -6.08 8.91 -5.23
CA TYR A 27 -6.64 10.24 -5.46
C TYR A 27 -5.59 11.31 -5.74
N ARG A 28 -4.45 11.21 -5.10
CA ARG A 28 -3.43 12.26 -5.08
C ARG A 28 -2.34 12.09 -6.12
N ASP A 29 -1.95 10.84 -6.37
CA ASP A 29 -0.68 10.52 -7.02
C ASP A 29 -0.83 9.68 -8.28
N ALA A 30 -2.00 9.05 -8.50
CA ALA A 30 -2.23 8.18 -9.65
C ALA A 30 -2.66 8.97 -10.89
N THR A 31 -2.19 8.50 -12.04
CA THR A 31 -2.57 9.00 -13.35
C THR A 31 -2.89 7.85 -14.29
N GLY A 32 -3.88 8.04 -15.15
CA GLY A 32 -4.28 7.03 -16.14
C GLY A 32 -4.87 5.76 -15.52
N LYS A 33 -4.82 4.67 -16.28
CA LYS A 33 -5.29 3.37 -15.81
C LYS A 33 -4.44 2.90 -14.64
N THR A 34 -5.06 2.72 -13.48
CA THR A 34 -4.37 2.41 -12.23
C THR A 34 -4.68 1.00 -11.75
N MET A 35 -3.66 0.26 -11.35
CA MET A 35 -3.79 -0.98 -10.60
C MET A 35 -3.25 -0.80 -9.18
N ILE A 36 -4.03 -1.24 -8.20
CA ILE A 36 -3.65 -1.25 -6.77
C ILE A 36 -3.37 -2.68 -6.34
N VAL A 37 -2.26 -2.89 -5.65
CA VAL A 37 -1.96 -4.17 -5.00
C VAL A 37 -2.67 -4.22 -3.65
N ASP A 38 -3.52 -5.21 -3.49
CA ASP A 38 -4.11 -5.58 -2.22
C ASP A 38 -3.34 -6.77 -1.64
N PRO A 39 -2.56 -6.58 -0.54
CA PRO A 39 -1.89 -7.68 0.16
C PRO A 39 -2.92 -8.50 0.94
N GLY A 40 -3.86 -9.09 0.20
CA GLY A 40 -5.05 -9.73 0.73
C GLY A 40 -4.79 -11.05 1.45
N ALA A 41 -5.71 -11.41 2.33
CA ALA A 41 -5.70 -12.71 2.98
C ALA A 41 -5.87 -13.83 1.94
N PHE A 42 -5.11 -14.92 2.09
CA PHE A 42 -5.09 -15.99 1.10
C PHE A 42 -6.36 -16.84 1.05
N THR A 43 -7.02 -17.04 2.21
CA THR A 43 -8.15 -17.98 2.36
C THR A 43 -9.44 -17.35 2.87
N ARG A 44 -9.47 -16.04 3.08
CA ARG A 44 -10.64 -15.33 3.62
C ARG A 44 -10.83 -14.00 2.89
N PRO A 45 -11.98 -13.77 2.25
CA PRO A 45 -12.29 -12.49 1.61
C PRO A 45 -12.15 -11.33 2.59
N GLY A 46 -11.37 -10.30 2.23
CA GLY A 46 -11.16 -9.13 3.08
C GLY A 46 -10.44 -9.39 4.41
N GLY A 47 -9.87 -10.60 4.60
CA GLY A 47 -9.24 -10.98 5.85
C GLY A 47 -10.20 -10.92 7.04
N ALA A 48 -9.89 -10.11 8.04
CA ALA A 48 -10.74 -9.87 9.22
C ALA A 48 -11.51 -8.54 9.12
N TYR A 49 -11.94 -8.13 7.93
CA TYR A 49 -12.68 -6.88 7.71
C TYR A 49 -13.97 -6.81 8.53
N GLU A 50 -14.77 -7.88 8.54
CA GLU A 50 -16.01 -7.95 9.32
C GLU A 50 -15.78 -7.96 10.84
N ASP A 51 -14.59 -8.37 11.27
CA ASP A 51 -14.20 -8.39 12.69
C ASP A 51 -13.60 -7.04 13.14
N GLY A 52 -13.60 -6.03 12.28
CA GLY A 52 -13.08 -4.70 12.58
C GLY A 52 -11.55 -4.59 12.58
N ALA A 53 -10.85 -5.52 11.94
CA ALA A 53 -9.40 -5.41 11.78
C ALA A 53 -9.02 -4.19 10.96
N PHE A 54 -7.83 -3.68 11.21
CA PHE A 54 -7.27 -2.54 10.52
C PHE A 54 -5.97 -2.93 9.81
N GLY A 55 -5.90 -2.67 8.52
CA GLY A 55 -4.75 -2.95 7.68
C GLY A 55 -5.00 -2.54 6.23
N PRO A 56 -4.01 -2.73 5.35
CA PRO A 56 -4.13 -2.31 3.94
C PRO A 56 -5.35 -2.88 3.23
N GLU A 57 -5.62 -4.18 3.34
CA GLU A 57 -6.79 -4.83 2.72
C GLU A 57 -8.10 -4.26 3.26
N GLN A 58 -8.21 -4.08 4.59
CA GLN A 58 -9.43 -3.58 5.22
C GLN A 58 -9.72 -2.13 4.85
N ILE A 59 -8.68 -1.31 4.66
CA ILE A 59 -8.83 0.07 4.19
C ILE A 59 -9.31 0.10 2.75
N LEU A 60 -8.77 -0.75 1.86
CA LEU A 60 -9.27 -0.88 0.49
C LEU A 60 -10.75 -1.29 0.49
N CYS A 61 -11.15 -2.26 1.34
CA CYS A 61 -12.53 -2.68 1.48
C CYS A 61 -13.46 -1.58 2.00
N SER A 62 -12.99 -0.75 2.93
CA SER A 62 -13.81 0.31 3.54
C SER A 62 -14.03 1.53 2.64
N GLU A 63 -13.09 1.81 1.74
CA GLU A 63 -13.14 2.97 0.84
C GLU A 63 -13.63 2.61 -0.59
N SER A 64 -14.10 1.37 -0.80
CA SER A 64 -14.51 0.91 -2.13
C SER A 64 -15.63 -0.14 -2.08
N ASN A 65 -16.10 -0.55 -3.25
CA ASN A 65 -16.99 -1.69 -3.40
C ASN A 65 -16.25 -3.04 -3.52
N LEU A 66 -14.99 -3.11 -3.09
CA LEU A 66 -14.17 -4.32 -3.23
C LEU A 66 -14.71 -5.49 -2.39
N TYR A 67 -15.06 -5.26 -1.12
CA TYR A 67 -15.42 -6.33 -0.20
C TYR A 67 -16.54 -7.27 -0.70
N PRO A 68 -17.71 -6.78 -1.16
CA PRO A 68 -18.76 -7.65 -1.69
C PRO A 68 -18.29 -8.45 -2.93
N ILE A 69 -17.38 -7.91 -3.73
CA ILE A 69 -16.79 -8.62 -4.87
C ILE A 69 -15.92 -9.78 -4.38
N LEU A 70 -15.08 -9.54 -3.38
CA LEU A 70 -14.25 -10.60 -2.78
C LEU A 70 -15.12 -11.72 -2.17
N VAL A 71 -16.21 -11.38 -1.49
CA VAL A 71 -17.16 -12.35 -0.92
C VAL A 71 -17.81 -13.19 -2.03
N ALA A 72 -18.15 -12.60 -3.17
CA ALA A 72 -18.69 -13.33 -4.33
C ALA A 72 -17.71 -14.41 -4.83
N HIS A 73 -16.40 -14.19 -4.70
CA HIS A 73 -15.35 -15.14 -5.09
C HIS A 73 -14.91 -16.09 -3.96
N LYS A 74 -15.68 -16.19 -2.87
CA LYS A 74 -15.32 -17.04 -1.73
C LYS A 74 -15.12 -18.50 -2.15
N ARG A 75 -16.03 -19.08 -2.93
CA ARG A 75 -16.02 -20.51 -3.28
C ARG A 75 -14.99 -20.84 -4.37
N ASP A 76 -14.88 -20.02 -5.38
CA ASP A 76 -14.07 -20.28 -6.58
C ASP A 76 -12.60 -19.87 -6.41
N PHE A 77 -12.29 -18.98 -5.48
CA PHE A 77 -10.93 -18.52 -5.19
C PHE A 77 -10.47 -18.85 -3.77
N TYR A 78 -11.06 -18.26 -2.74
CA TYR A 78 -10.58 -18.36 -1.36
C TYR A 78 -10.66 -19.77 -0.77
N ASP A 79 -11.78 -20.48 -0.96
CA ASP A 79 -11.91 -21.84 -0.45
C ASP A 79 -10.94 -22.81 -1.15
N LYS A 80 -10.70 -22.62 -2.45
CA LYS A 80 -9.72 -23.42 -3.19
C LYS A 80 -8.28 -23.13 -2.78
N ASN A 81 -7.97 -21.91 -2.32
CA ASN A 81 -6.63 -21.55 -1.86
C ASN A 81 -6.18 -22.31 -0.63
N ARG A 82 -7.10 -22.94 0.11
CA ARG A 82 -6.75 -23.73 1.29
C ARG A 82 -5.77 -24.87 1.01
N ASP A 83 -5.81 -25.42 -0.21
CA ASP A 83 -4.94 -26.49 -0.64
C ASP A 83 -3.53 -26.00 -1.03
N TYR A 84 -3.34 -24.68 -1.15
CA TYR A 84 -2.12 -24.05 -1.67
C TYR A 84 -1.36 -23.23 -0.62
N ARG A 85 -1.56 -23.46 0.66
CA ARG A 85 -0.96 -22.68 1.76
C ARG A 85 0.58 -22.78 1.83
N ARG A 86 1.15 -23.92 1.50
CA ARG A 86 2.60 -24.15 1.46
C ARG A 86 3.35 -23.64 2.71
N GLY A 87 2.82 -23.91 3.90
CA GLY A 87 3.42 -23.46 5.16
C GLY A 87 3.50 -21.93 5.29
N SER A 88 2.44 -21.21 4.93
CA SER A 88 2.32 -19.75 4.96
C SER A 88 3.22 -19.00 3.97
N LEU A 89 3.88 -19.68 3.06
CA LEU A 89 4.47 -19.06 1.87
C LEU A 89 3.43 -18.83 0.79
N PHE A 90 2.35 -19.61 0.80
CA PHE A 90 1.29 -19.56 -0.19
C PHE A 90 1.78 -19.84 -1.62
N THR A 91 0.99 -19.47 -2.61
CA THR A 91 1.39 -19.46 -4.02
C THR A 91 1.11 -18.07 -4.59
N ASP A 92 1.53 -17.82 -5.82
CA ASP A 92 1.26 -16.60 -6.57
C ASP A 92 -0.17 -16.53 -7.15
N ARG A 93 -1.09 -17.39 -6.65
CA ARG A 93 -2.51 -17.30 -6.97
C ARG A 93 -3.04 -15.96 -6.54
N ALA A 94 -3.58 -15.24 -7.50
CA ALA A 94 -4.09 -13.89 -7.31
C ALA A 94 -5.50 -13.76 -7.90
N LEU A 95 -6.25 -12.78 -7.42
CA LEU A 95 -7.54 -12.39 -7.98
C LEU A 95 -7.39 -10.99 -8.57
N TYR A 96 -7.59 -10.86 -9.88
CA TYR A 96 -7.63 -9.57 -10.54
C TYR A 96 -9.06 -9.07 -10.62
N VAL A 97 -9.33 -7.93 -10.02
CA VAL A 97 -10.66 -7.31 -9.98
C VAL A 97 -10.59 -5.99 -10.75
N PRO A 98 -11.15 -5.94 -11.97
CA PRO A 98 -11.15 -4.71 -12.76
C PRO A 98 -12.18 -3.72 -12.26
N GLU A 99 -11.93 -2.43 -12.49
CA GLU A 99 -12.90 -1.34 -12.35
C GLU A 99 -13.54 -1.21 -10.94
N VAL A 100 -12.78 -1.47 -9.89
CA VAL A 100 -13.25 -1.25 -8.51
C VAL A 100 -13.53 0.24 -8.29
N LEU A 101 -14.68 0.54 -7.71
CA LEU A 101 -15.12 1.91 -7.43
C LEU A 101 -14.66 2.33 -6.03
N PHE A 102 -13.84 3.36 -5.99
CA PHE A 102 -13.40 4.02 -4.76
C PHE A 102 -14.19 5.32 -4.58
N SER A 103 -14.60 5.60 -3.34
CA SER A 103 -15.31 6.82 -2.99
C SER A 103 -14.65 7.51 -1.80
N ARG A 104 -14.28 8.77 -1.98
CA ARG A 104 -13.64 9.57 -0.94
C ARG A 104 -14.05 11.04 -1.06
N GLY A 105 -14.61 11.60 0.01
CA GLY A 105 -14.97 13.02 0.05
C GLY A 105 -15.98 13.47 -1.03
N GLY A 106 -16.80 12.56 -1.53
CA GLY A 106 -17.74 12.82 -2.62
C GLY A 106 -17.21 12.56 -4.03
N ASP A 107 -15.90 12.38 -4.17
CA ASP A 107 -15.27 12.00 -5.44
C ASP A 107 -15.29 10.47 -5.62
N VAL A 108 -15.50 10.03 -6.86
CA VAL A 108 -15.45 8.61 -7.24
C VAL A 108 -14.32 8.41 -8.24
N ARG A 109 -13.47 7.42 -7.98
CA ARG A 109 -12.43 6.95 -8.90
C ARG A 109 -12.52 5.47 -9.12
N ARG A 110 -12.01 5.02 -10.26
CA ARG A 110 -11.89 3.60 -10.60
C ARG A 110 -10.44 3.20 -10.59
N ALA A 111 -10.18 2.00 -10.10
CA ALA A 111 -8.89 1.34 -10.23
C ALA A 111 -9.10 -0.18 -10.32
N ASP A 112 -8.20 -0.84 -11.00
CA ASP A 112 -8.13 -2.30 -10.94
C ASP A 112 -7.44 -2.69 -9.62
N VAL A 113 -7.83 -3.81 -9.03
CA VAL A 113 -7.23 -4.31 -7.79
C VAL A 113 -6.68 -5.71 -8.02
N LEU A 114 -5.41 -5.91 -7.72
CA LEU A 114 -4.78 -7.22 -7.69
C LEU A 114 -4.70 -7.69 -6.24
N VAL A 115 -5.54 -8.66 -5.88
CA VAL A 115 -5.50 -9.32 -4.58
C VAL A 115 -4.50 -10.44 -4.63
N ILE A 116 -3.41 -10.33 -3.89
CA ILE A 116 -2.33 -11.31 -3.86
C ILE A 116 -1.75 -11.39 -2.45
N ALA A 117 -1.68 -12.61 -1.89
CA ALA A 117 -1.22 -12.79 -0.52
C ALA A 117 0.29 -12.61 -0.38
N GLU A 118 0.70 -11.91 0.65
CA GLU A 118 2.10 -11.81 1.06
C GLU A 118 2.57 -13.14 1.66
N PRO A 119 3.74 -13.66 1.27
CA PRO A 119 4.33 -14.79 1.96
C PRO A 119 4.79 -14.35 3.36
N ILE A 120 4.60 -15.21 4.36
CA ILE A 120 4.95 -14.93 5.76
C ILE A 120 6.25 -15.66 6.08
N ARG A 121 7.39 -15.02 5.81
CA ARG A 121 8.73 -15.57 6.00
C ARG A 121 8.98 -15.99 7.46
N ALA A 122 8.66 -15.11 8.41
CA ALA A 122 8.87 -15.38 9.82
C ALA A 122 8.22 -16.71 10.24
N TYR A 123 6.94 -16.89 9.93
CA TYR A 123 6.21 -18.11 10.25
C TYR A 123 6.69 -19.33 9.44
N ALA A 124 7.08 -19.15 8.18
CA ALA A 124 7.58 -20.23 7.35
C ALA A 124 8.89 -20.80 7.89
N LEU A 125 9.81 -19.95 8.33
CA LEU A 125 11.08 -20.38 8.96
C LEU A 125 10.85 -21.13 10.28
N GLU A 126 9.93 -20.66 11.12
CA GLU A 126 9.52 -21.37 12.35
C GLU A 126 8.95 -22.76 12.05
N ASN A 127 8.33 -22.93 10.89
CA ASN A 127 7.78 -24.22 10.42
C ASN A 127 8.73 -24.95 9.45
N HIS A 128 10.02 -24.80 9.64
CA HIS A 128 11.09 -25.53 8.95
C HIS A 128 11.16 -25.35 7.44
N ARG A 129 10.59 -24.26 6.90
CA ARG A 129 10.87 -23.86 5.52
C ARG A 129 12.25 -23.23 5.40
N SER A 130 12.91 -23.46 4.27
CA SER A 130 14.24 -22.90 4.02
C SER A 130 14.17 -21.42 3.63
N GLU A 131 15.26 -20.69 3.88
CA GLU A 131 15.44 -19.31 3.37
C GLU A 131 15.22 -19.24 1.86
N ARG A 132 15.77 -20.19 1.12
CA ARG A 132 15.62 -20.25 -0.34
C ARG A 132 14.16 -20.37 -0.80
N GLU A 133 13.33 -21.12 -0.07
CA GLU A 133 11.88 -21.19 -0.38
C GLU A 133 11.19 -19.86 -0.09
N CYS A 134 11.59 -19.18 0.99
CA CYS A 134 11.08 -17.86 1.34
C CYS A 134 11.46 -16.84 0.27
N ASP A 135 12.73 -16.78 -0.12
CA ASP A 135 13.24 -15.84 -1.13
C ASP A 135 12.54 -16.06 -2.48
N LYS A 136 12.41 -17.33 -2.89
CA LYS A 136 11.67 -17.66 -4.11
C LYS A 136 10.21 -17.22 -4.03
N ALA A 137 9.53 -17.42 -2.90
CA ALA A 137 8.14 -17.04 -2.75
C ALA A 137 7.95 -15.52 -2.89
N LEU A 138 8.84 -14.71 -2.35
CA LEU A 138 8.81 -13.26 -2.51
C LEU A 138 9.10 -12.85 -3.96
N ALA A 139 10.15 -13.40 -4.57
CA ALA A 139 10.51 -13.09 -5.94
C ALA A 139 9.37 -13.41 -6.92
N ASP A 140 8.74 -14.57 -6.79
CA ASP A 140 7.58 -14.97 -7.61
C ASP A 140 6.41 -13.99 -7.45
N ARG A 141 6.19 -13.44 -6.24
CA ARG A 141 5.12 -12.44 -5.99
C ARG A 141 5.41 -11.12 -6.66
N ILE A 142 6.62 -10.59 -6.49
CA ILE A 142 7.03 -9.32 -7.11
C ILE A 142 6.93 -9.43 -8.64
N GLU A 143 7.46 -10.50 -9.21
CA GLU A 143 7.33 -10.79 -10.64
C GLU A 143 5.86 -10.82 -11.09
N THR A 144 4.99 -11.53 -10.37
CA THR A 144 3.57 -11.63 -10.70
C THR A 144 2.86 -10.28 -10.63
N ILE A 145 3.12 -9.47 -9.61
CA ILE A 145 2.52 -8.15 -9.45
C ILE A 145 2.83 -7.27 -10.66
N PHE A 146 4.10 -7.12 -10.98
CA PHE A 146 4.52 -6.24 -12.08
C PHE A 146 4.11 -6.77 -13.44
N ARG A 147 4.18 -8.07 -13.65
CA ARG A 147 3.77 -8.72 -14.90
C ARG A 147 2.27 -8.57 -15.15
N VAL A 148 1.43 -8.72 -14.12
CA VAL A 148 -0.01 -8.51 -14.21
C VAL A 148 -0.33 -7.04 -14.49
N ALA A 149 0.36 -6.11 -13.85
CA ALA A 149 0.19 -4.67 -14.11
C ALA A 149 0.50 -4.34 -15.58
N ALA A 150 1.66 -4.79 -16.09
CA ALA A 150 2.07 -4.58 -17.46
C ALA A 150 1.12 -5.23 -18.47
N ALA A 151 0.72 -6.48 -18.23
CA ALA A 151 -0.18 -7.24 -19.12
C ALA A 151 -1.58 -6.61 -19.22
N ASN A 152 -2.05 -5.95 -18.17
CA ASN A 152 -3.33 -5.25 -18.16
C ASN A 152 -3.24 -3.77 -18.58
N GLY A 153 -2.05 -3.32 -18.97
CA GLY A 153 -1.84 -1.95 -19.44
C GLY A 153 -1.99 -0.91 -18.34
N ALA A 154 -1.62 -1.23 -17.11
CA ALA A 154 -1.61 -0.26 -16.02
C ALA A 154 -0.61 0.85 -16.33
N GLU A 155 -1.06 2.09 -16.30
CA GLU A 155 -0.21 3.27 -16.43
C GLU A 155 0.37 3.66 -15.07
N THR A 156 -0.35 3.37 -13.99
CA THR A 156 0.11 3.54 -12.61
C THR A 156 -0.11 2.25 -11.82
N LEU A 157 0.94 1.79 -11.15
CA LEU A 157 0.88 0.73 -10.15
C LEU A 157 1.04 1.36 -8.75
N ILE A 158 0.09 1.11 -7.87
CA ILE A 158 0.17 1.50 -6.45
C ILE A 158 0.40 0.24 -5.62
N MET A 159 1.46 0.23 -4.82
CA MET A 159 1.73 -0.88 -3.90
C MET A 159 2.38 -0.39 -2.60
N GLY A 160 2.22 -1.15 -1.53
CA GLY A 160 2.88 -0.93 -0.25
C GLY A 160 4.28 -1.55 -0.17
N ALA A 161 4.83 -1.58 1.04
CA ALA A 161 6.07 -2.31 1.35
C ALA A 161 5.77 -3.82 1.48
N PHE A 162 5.51 -4.45 0.34
CA PHE A 162 5.03 -5.83 0.22
C PHE A 162 6.00 -6.83 0.86
N GLY A 163 5.50 -7.67 1.76
CA GLY A 163 6.30 -8.66 2.48
C GLY A 163 7.11 -8.13 3.66
N CYS A 164 7.20 -6.82 3.84
CA CYS A 164 7.95 -6.20 4.94
C CYS A 164 7.20 -6.25 6.28
N GLY A 165 7.90 -5.83 7.34
CA GLY A 165 7.32 -5.76 8.69
C GLY A 165 7.03 -7.14 9.28
N ARG A 166 5.79 -7.41 9.66
CA ARG A 166 5.39 -8.67 10.33
C ARG A 166 5.64 -9.93 9.48
N ASN A 167 5.69 -9.80 8.16
CA ASN A 167 5.94 -10.92 7.28
C ASN A 167 7.41 -11.34 7.25
N GLY A 168 8.32 -10.46 7.72
CA GLY A 168 9.70 -10.81 8.05
C GLY A 168 10.69 -10.72 6.90
N TYR A 169 10.31 -10.14 5.75
CA TYR A 169 11.27 -9.87 4.69
C TYR A 169 12.02 -8.56 4.94
N PRO A 170 13.36 -8.55 4.76
CA PRO A 170 14.13 -7.31 4.79
C PRO A 170 13.65 -6.34 3.71
N VAL A 171 13.53 -5.05 4.04
CA VAL A 171 13.08 -4.03 3.09
C VAL A 171 14.01 -3.90 1.89
N GLU A 172 15.31 -4.06 2.12
CA GLU A 172 16.35 -4.02 1.09
C GLU A 172 16.16 -5.12 0.03
N GLN A 173 15.79 -6.32 0.46
CA GLN A 173 15.53 -7.45 -0.45
C GLN A 173 14.30 -7.16 -1.34
N VAL A 174 13.25 -6.61 -0.78
CA VAL A 174 12.05 -6.23 -1.54
C VAL A 174 12.37 -5.14 -2.56
N ILE A 175 13.11 -4.12 -2.14
CA ILE A 175 13.55 -3.02 -3.00
C ILE A 175 14.42 -3.54 -4.14
N GLU A 176 15.39 -4.41 -3.87
CA GLU A 176 16.28 -4.98 -4.88
C GLU A 176 15.50 -5.75 -5.96
N LEU A 177 14.55 -6.60 -5.56
CA LEU A 177 13.70 -7.33 -6.50
C LEU A 177 12.90 -6.38 -7.40
N ILE A 178 12.36 -5.31 -6.84
CA ILE A 178 11.59 -4.32 -7.60
C ILE A 178 12.50 -3.54 -8.56
N GLN A 179 13.68 -3.08 -8.09
CA GLN A 179 14.64 -2.37 -8.92
C GLN A 179 15.11 -3.22 -10.10
N ASN A 180 15.41 -4.51 -9.85
CA ASN A 180 15.81 -5.45 -10.89
C ASN A 180 14.71 -5.61 -11.93
N TRP A 181 13.46 -5.80 -11.50
CA TRP A 181 12.35 -5.93 -12.44
C TRP A 181 12.16 -4.69 -13.31
N ILE A 182 12.18 -3.49 -12.70
CA ILE A 182 12.06 -2.21 -13.43
C ILE A 182 13.21 -2.03 -14.43
N ALA A 183 14.43 -2.41 -14.04
CA ALA A 183 15.60 -2.30 -14.90
C ALA A 183 15.55 -3.26 -16.10
N GLU A 184 15.02 -4.46 -15.90
CA GLU A 184 14.85 -5.46 -16.95
C GLU A 184 13.67 -5.17 -17.89
N HIS A 185 12.69 -4.41 -17.42
CA HIS A 185 11.46 -4.10 -18.16
C HIS A 185 11.19 -2.58 -18.22
N PRO A 186 12.09 -1.79 -18.83
CA PRO A 186 11.98 -0.33 -18.85
C PRO A 186 10.67 0.12 -19.49
N GLY A 187 9.92 0.96 -18.78
CA GLY A 187 8.66 1.53 -19.26
C GLY A 187 7.46 0.57 -19.32
N ALA A 188 7.62 -0.70 -18.93
CA ALA A 188 6.53 -1.68 -18.94
C ALA A 188 5.36 -1.25 -18.02
N VAL A 189 5.67 -0.62 -16.89
CA VAL A 189 4.74 0.10 -16.03
C VAL A 189 5.23 1.54 -15.92
N PRO A 190 4.58 2.52 -16.57
CA PRO A 190 5.10 3.89 -16.64
C PRO A 190 5.28 4.58 -15.31
N ASN A 191 4.35 4.37 -14.36
CA ASN A 191 4.41 5.00 -13.04
C ASN A 191 4.22 3.97 -11.94
N VAL A 192 5.08 4.02 -10.93
CA VAL A 192 4.96 3.22 -9.72
C VAL A 192 4.87 4.16 -8.51
N VAL A 193 3.82 4.01 -7.72
CA VAL A 193 3.62 4.76 -6.48
C VAL A 193 3.73 3.80 -5.31
N PHE A 194 4.75 3.98 -4.51
CA PHE A 194 4.91 3.24 -3.26
C PHE A 194 4.20 3.97 -2.13
N ALA A 195 3.04 3.47 -1.73
CA ALA A 195 2.28 3.93 -0.58
C ALA A 195 2.72 3.12 0.65
N VAL A 196 3.78 3.58 1.33
CA VAL A 196 4.48 2.81 2.36
C VAL A 196 4.32 3.41 3.75
N PRO A 197 4.35 2.59 4.81
CA PRO A 197 4.38 3.09 6.17
C PRO A 197 5.64 3.93 6.42
N ARG A 198 5.53 4.90 7.33
CA ARG A 198 6.64 5.81 7.68
C ARG A 198 7.94 5.06 7.97
N MET A 199 7.87 3.93 8.66
CA MET A 199 9.04 3.14 9.05
C MET A 199 9.85 2.58 7.86
N HIS A 200 9.25 2.47 6.67
CA HIS A 200 9.93 1.99 5.46
C HIS A 200 10.15 3.10 4.42
N ALA A 201 9.57 4.28 4.63
CA ALA A 201 9.56 5.34 3.64
C ALA A 201 10.96 5.83 3.26
N ASP A 202 11.86 5.95 4.23
CA ASP A 202 13.21 6.45 3.99
C ASP A 202 14.03 5.48 3.12
N ALA A 203 13.96 4.17 3.39
CA ALA A 203 14.62 3.16 2.58
C ALA A 203 14.12 3.18 1.12
N PHE A 204 12.82 3.31 0.90
CA PHE A 204 12.24 3.43 -0.44
C PHE A 204 12.66 4.74 -1.13
N ARG A 205 12.69 5.87 -0.42
CA ARG A 205 13.12 7.16 -0.99
C ARG A 205 14.60 7.14 -1.38
N GLU A 206 15.45 6.59 -0.51
CA GLU A 206 16.88 6.44 -0.81
C GLU A 206 17.11 5.59 -2.05
N ALA A 207 16.43 4.44 -2.14
CA ALA A 207 16.61 3.49 -3.22
C ALA A 207 16.11 4.01 -4.58
N PHE A 208 15.00 4.75 -4.61
CA PHE A 208 14.37 5.21 -5.85
C PHE A 208 14.63 6.69 -6.17
N GLY A 209 15.42 7.38 -5.34
CA GLY A 209 15.81 8.77 -5.57
C GLY A 209 14.63 9.75 -5.51
N ALA A 210 13.55 9.41 -4.81
CA ALA A 210 12.43 10.30 -4.62
C ALA A 210 12.83 11.47 -3.69
N PRO A 211 12.46 12.73 -4.00
CA PRO A 211 12.78 13.86 -3.16
C PRO A 211 12.17 13.67 -1.77
N GLU A 212 12.94 14.01 -0.75
CA GLU A 212 12.45 14.07 0.63
C GLU A 212 11.26 15.05 0.67
N PRO A 213 10.11 14.68 1.26
CA PRO A 213 9.02 15.64 1.39
C PRO A 213 9.52 16.80 2.23
N GLU A 214 9.38 18.02 1.73
CA GLU A 214 9.66 19.21 2.51
C GLU A 214 8.91 19.10 3.83
N ARG A 215 9.65 19.02 4.93
CA ARG A 215 9.04 19.15 6.26
C ARG A 215 8.38 20.52 6.28
N PRO A 216 7.09 20.62 6.61
CA PRO A 216 6.51 21.93 6.79
C PRO A 216 7.43 22.68 7.77
N ALA A 217 7.89 23.85 7.35
CA ALA A 217 8.70 24.71 8.21
C ALA A 217 7.99 24.80 9.55
N PRO A 218 8.71 24.69 10.68
CA PRO A 218 8.09 24.89 11.98
C PRO A 218 7.35 26.23 11.90
N VAL A 219 6.06 26.20 12.13
CA VAL A 219 5.26 27.43 12.26
C VAL A 219 5.86 28.14 13.45
N VAL A 220 6.71 29.13 13.18
CA VAL A 220 7.14 30.06 14.19
C VAL A 220 5.86 30.83 14.54
N VAL A 221 5.16 30.38 15.57
CA VAL A 221 4.15 31.19 16.22
C VAL A 221 4.93 32.37 16.74
N ALA A 222 4.81 33.51 16.08
CA ALA A 222 5.30 34.76 16.62
C ALA A 222 4.63 34.90 18.01
N GLU A 223 5.45 34.84 19.05
CA GLU A 223 5.01 35.21 20.38
C GLU A 223 4.60 36.69 20.28
N GLY A 224 3.32 36.89 20.03
CA GLY A 224 2.71 38.20 20.26
C GLY A 224 2.76 38.44 21.72
N GLU A 225 3.52 39.45 22.10
CA GLU A 225 3.38 40.10 23.42
C GLU A 225 1.89 40.38 23.63
N ASN A 226 1.26 39.58 24.45
CA ASN A 226 -0.06 39.84 24.96
C ASN A 226 0.08 40.05 26.49
N ASP A 227 0.45 41.29 26.85
CA ASP A 227 0.11 41.83 28.13
C ASP A 227 -1.43 41.82 28.26
N ARG A 228 -1.95 40.79 28.86
CA ARG A 228 -3.25 40.76 29.49
C ARG A 228 -3.09 40.05 30.82
N GLU A 229 -2.83 40.85 31.85
CA GLU A 229 -3.31 40.56 33.19
C GLU A 229 -4.82 40.32 33.10
N GLY A 230 -5.29 39.23 33.60
CA GLY A 230 -6.72 38.97 33.70
C GLY A 230 -7.05 37.49 33.89
N ASP A 231 -7.27 37.15 35.15
CA ASP A 231 -8.09 36.08 35.69
C ASP A 231 -7.77 34.66 35.26
N ASP A 232 -6.96 34.01 36.07
CA ASP A 232 -6.98 32.57 36.28
C ASP A 232 -8.36 32.17 36.83
N GLU A 233 -9.35 32.04 35.94
CA GLU A 233 -10.57 31.30 36.27
C GLU A 233 -10.19 29.82 36.44
N ASP A 234 -10.05 29.43 37.70
CA ASP A 234 -9.81 28.04 38.10
C ASP A 234 -10.97 27.19 37.58
N TRP A 235 -10.71 26.45 36.48
CA TRP A 235 -11.67 25.53 35.86
C TRP A 235 -12.30 24.54 36.86
N ARG A 236 -11.74 24.41 38.07
CA ARG A 236 -12.26 23.60 39.17
C ARG A 236 -13.50 24.19 39.83
N ASN A 237 -13.79 25.47 39.60
CA ASN A 237 -14.92 26.18 40.19
C ASN A 237 -16.05 26.47 39.19
N VAL A 238 -16.06 25.85 38.01
CA VAL A 238 -17.16 25.99 37.06
C VAL A 238 -18.34 25.15 37.55
N GLU A 239 -19.44 25.82 37.97
CA GLU A 239 -20.70 25.15 38.27
C GLU A 239 -21.26 24.50 37.00
N LEU A 240 -21.35 23.16 37.02
CA LEU A 240 -21.95 22.40 35.94
C LEU A 240 -23.47 22.57 35.95
N PRO A 241 -24.14 22.65 34.77
CA PRO A 241 -25.58 22.62 34.68
C PRO A 241 -26.16 21.38 35.34
N GLU A 242 -27.32 21.53 35.99
CA GLU A 242 -28.03 20.42 36.67
C GLU A 242 -28.21 19.22 35.71
N GLY A 243 -27.68 18.07 36.09
CA GLY A 243 -27.81 16.80 35.36
C GLY A 243 -26.52 16.29 34.69
N VAL A 244 -25.39 17.00 34.76
CA VAL A 244 -24.10 16.53 34.23
C VAL A 244 -23.21 16.07 35.37
N THR A 245 -22.87 14.77 35.39
CA THR A 245 -21.87 14.20 36.31
C THR A 245 -20.65 13.73 35.52
N LEU A 246 -19.46 14.21 35.93
CA LEU A 246 -18.20 13.66 35.45
C LEU A 246 -17.99 12.25 36.04
N ARG A 247 -17.79 11.26 35.17
CA ARG A 247 -17.33 9.92 35.53
C ARG A 247 -15.88 9.72 35.13
#